data_c8f85ebccbefea811504459949a8f96a
#
_entry.id   c8f85ebccbefea811504459949a8f96a
#
_cell.length_a   1.000
_cell.length_b   1.000
_cell.length_c   1.000
_cell.angle_alpha   90.00
_cell.angle_beta   90.00
_cell.angle_gamma   90.00
#
_symmetry.space_group_name_H-M   'P 1'
#
loop_
_entity.id
_entity.type
_entity.pdbx_description
1 polymer ?
#
loop_
_entity_poly.entity_id
_entity_poly.type
_entity_poly.pdbx_seq_one_letter_code
_entity_poly.pdbx_strand_id
1 'polypeptide(L)'
;LGMMNYLHYLQRKGLVEAPFYINILLGNIAGAQLNPSSVGALLQDAPENSYIALAGIGQTQFDSHMMALSLNLGVRIGLEDNTWFDRDRNRPATNLTLLKRLHALMELSERKLCTAKEFGEMGFYNSHRNLK
;
A
#
# COMPACT_ATOMS: atom_id res chain seq x y z
N LEU A 1 -6.59 7.78 -10.86
CA LEU A 1 -6.25 9.19 -11.12
C LEU A 1 -7.23 10.16 -10.48
N GLY A 2 -8.54 10.02 -10.66
CA GLY A 2 -9.53 10.97 -10.11
C GLY A 2 -9.43 11.19 -8.60
N MET A 3 -9.14 10.15 -7.82
CA MET A 3 -8.91 10.27 -6.37
C MET A 3 -7.64 11.06 -6.05
N MET A 4 -6.57 10.91 -6.82
CA MET A 4 -5.33 11.71 -6.65
C MET A 4 -5.61 13.19 -6.94
N ASN A 5 -6.28 13.49 -8.05
CA ASN A 5 -6.70 14.86 -8.37
C ASN A 5 -7.60 15.47 -7.28
N TYR A 6 -8.49 14.67 -6.69
CA TYR A 6 -9.33 15.14 -5.58
C TYR A 6 -8.49 15.45 -4.33
N LEU A 7 -7.48 14.63 -4.03
CA LEU A 7 -6.55 14.90 -2.92
C LEU A 7 -5.78 16.22 -3.14
N HIS A 8 -5.29 16.49 -4.35
CA HIS A 8 -4.69 17.78 -4.72
C HIS A 8 -5.66 18.94 -4.53
N TYR A 9 -6.93 18.75 -4.89
CA TYR A 9 -7.95 19.77 -4.67
C TYR A 9 -8.14 20.07 -3.19
N LEU A 10 -8.26 19.05 -2.34
CA LEU A 10 -8.41 19.21 -0.89
C LEU A 10 -7.20 19.93 -0.29
N GLN A 11 -5.99 19.59 -0.70
CA GLN A 11 -4.74 20.21 -0.28
C GLN A 11 -4.72 21.71 -0.66
N ARG A 12 -5.05 22.04 -1.92
CA ARG A 12 -5.15 23.46 -2.34
C ARG A 12 -6.20 24.26 -1.58
N LYS A 13 -7.24 23.60 -1.07
CA LYS A 13 -8.26 24.24 -0.21
C LYS A 13 -7.85 24.34 1.27
N GLY A 14 -6.69 23.83 1.65
CA GLY A 14 -6.24 23.79 3.04
C GLY A 14 -7.07 22.86 3.94
N LEU A 15 -7.77 21.87 3.34
CA LEU A 15 -8.61 20.93 4.09
C LEU A 15 -7.84 19.70 4.55
N VAL A 16 -6.70 19.42 3.91
CA VAL A 16 -5.77 18.34 4.27
C VAL A 16 -4.34 18.83 4.04
N GLU A 17 -3.41 18.29 4.82
CA GLU A 17 -1.98 18.61 4.71
C GLU A 17 -1.14 17.34 4.72
N ALA A 18 0.05 17.42 4.13
CA ALA A 18 1.04 16.33 4.14
C ALA A 18 1.62 16.13 5.57
N PRO A 19 2.16 14.94 5.89
CA PRO A 19 2.35 13.81 4.97
C PRO A 19 1.06 13.02 4.70
N PHE A 20 0.96 12.43 3.50
CA PHE A 20 -0.16 11.57 3.14
C PHE A 20 0.23 10.10 3.17
N TYR A 21 -0.61 9.24 3.75
CA TYR A 21 -0.50 7.80 3.61
C TYR A 21 -1.59 7.29 2.66
N ILE A 22 -1.17 6.80 1.49
CA ILE A 22 -2.08 6.47 0.40
C ILE A 22 -2.04 4.96 0.13
N ASN A 23 -3.18 4.29 0.29
CA ASN A 23 -3.33 2.91 -0.17
C ASN A 23 -3.92 2.90 -1.58
N ILE A 24 -3.18 2.35 -2.54
CA ILE A 24 -3.64 2.13 -3.92
C ILE A 24 -4.15 0.69 -4.03
N LEU A 25 -5.46 0.54 -4.21
CA LEU A 25 -6.12 -0.76 -4.39
C LEU A 25 -6.19 -1.07 -5.88
N LEU A 26 -5.62 -2.21 -6.28
CA LEU A 26 -5.46 -2.64 -7.67
C LEU A 26 -6.19 -3.96 -7.92
N GLY A 27 -6.70 -4.14 -9.14
CA GLY A 27 -7.33 -5.39 -9.58
C GLY A 27 -8.80 -5.54 -9.20
N ASN A 28 -9.44 -4.49 -8.65
CA ASN A 28 -10.89 -4.50 -8.46
C ASN A 28 -11.60 -4.24 -9.81
N ILE A 29 -12.85 -4.70 -9.94
CA ILE A 29 -13.65 -4.61 -11.15
C ILE A 29 -13.85 -3.16 -11.65
N ALA A 30 -13.94 -2.21 -10.75
CA ALA A 30 -14.14 -0.78 -11.07
C ALA A 30 -12.91 0.08 -10.72
N GLY A 31 -11.78 -0.54 -10.44
CA GLY A 31 -10.53 0.14 -10.05
C GLY A 31 -9.43 0.03 -11.10
N ALA A 32 -8.32 0.69 -10.83
CA ALA A 32 -7.11 0.54 -11.62
C ALA A 32 -6.62 -0.92 -11.58
N GLN A 33 -6.14 -1.39 -12.72
CA GLN A 33 -5.59 -2.74 -12.82
C GLN A 33 -4.10 -2.75 -12.51
N LEU A 34 -3.60 -3.90 -12.05
CA LEU A 34 -2.19 -4.08 -11.75
C LEU A 34 -1.39 -4.20 -13.06
N ASN A 35 -0.90 -3.09 -13.55
CA ASN A 35 0.06 -3.04 -14.65
C ASN A 35 0.99 -1.82 -14.47
N PRO A 36 2.20 -1.82 -15.07
CA PRO A 36 3.18 -0.76 -14.89
C PRO A 36 2.66 0.64 -15.28
N SER A 37 1.87 0.74 -16.34
CA SER A 37 1.34 2.03 -16.82
C SER A 37 0.34 2.64 -15.83
N SER A 38 -0.60 1.83 -15.31
CA SER A 38 -1.58 2.30 -14.32
C SER A 38 -0.90 2.71 -13.02
N VAL A 39 0.03 1.89 -12.54
CA VAL A 39 0.77 2.19 -11.30
C VAL A 39 1.65 3.42 -11.50
N GLY A 40 2.40 3.50 -12.61
CA GLY A 40 3.25 4.65 -12.93
C GLY A 40 2.47 5.97 -12.98
N ALA A 41 1.30 5.97 -13.63
CA ALA A 41 0.43 7.15 -13.68
C ALA A 41 -0.07 7.58 -12.30
N LEU A 42 -0.44 6.62 -11.44
CA LEU A 42 -0.88 6.91 -10.08
C LEU A 42 0.25 7.46 -9.21
N LEU A 43 1.47 6.93 -9.35
CA LEU A 43 2.65 7.40 -8.63
C LEU A 43 3.06 8.80 -9.09
N GLN A 44 3.01 9.07 -10.39
CA GLN A 44 3.33 10.38 -10.96
C GLN A 44 2.35 11.46 -10.52
N ASP A 45 1.08 11.11 -10.34
CA ASP A 45 0.01 12.03 -9.95
C ASP A 45 -0.17 12.14 -8.43
N ALA A 46 0.63 11.43 -7.63
CA ALA A 46 0.56 11.51 -6.18
C ALA A 46 1.12 12.84 -5.66
N PRO A 47 0.48 13.49 -4.66
CA PRO A 47 1.03 14.69 -4.06
C PRO A 47 2.42 14.46 -3.45
N GLU A 48 3.21 15.52 -3.39
CA GLU A 48 4.50 15.49 -2.68
C GLU A 48 4.32 15.07 -1.21
N ASN A 49 5.35 14.46 -0.63
CA ASN A 49 5.33 13.92 0.73
C ASN A 49 4.24 12.87 0.95
N SER A 50 3.98 12.04 -0.07
CA SER A 50 3.10 10.88 0.02
C SER A 50 3.90 9.60 0.26
N TYR A 51 3.43 8.78 1.21
CA TYR A 51 3.88 7.42 1.46
C TYR A 51 2.83 6.48 0.88
N ILE A 52 3.22 5.73 -0.14
CA ILE A 52 2.28 4.93 -0.93
C ILE A 52 2.45 3.46 -0.60
N ALA A 53 1.34 2.76 -0.39
CA ALA A 53 1.27 1.31 -0.27
C ALA A 53 0.39 0.74 -1.39
N LEU A 54 0.81 -0.37 -2.00
CA LEU A 54 0.01 -1.09 -2.97
C LEU A 54 -0.76 -2.23 -2.29
N ALA A 55 -2.00 -2.38 -2.68
CA ALA A 55 -2.88 -3.49 -2.30
C ALA A 55 -3.43 -4.14 -3.58
N GLY A 56 -3.40 -5.47 -3.64
CA GLY A 56 -3.98 -6.23 -4.74
C GLY A 56 -5.20 -6.98 -4.27
N ILE A 57 -6.28 -6.91 -5.03
CA ILE A 57 -7.53 -7.61 -4.73
C ILE A 57 -7.52 -8.99 -5.39
N GLY A 58 -7.83 -10.04 -4.62
CA GLY A 58 -7.89 -11.42 -5.10
C GLY A 58 -6.53 -11.90 -5.62
N GLN A 59 -6.51 -12.44 -6.83
CA GLN A 59 -5.30 -13.01 -7.45
C GLN A 59 -4.18 -12.00 -7.67
N THR A 60 -4.49 -10.71 -7.73
CA THR A 60 -3.48 -9.66 -7.91
C THR A 60 -2.71 -9.33 -6.63
N GLN A 61 -3.11 -9.83 -5.46
CA GLN A 61 -2.46 -9.50 -4.19
C GLN A 61 -0.97 -9.81 -4.20
N PHE A 62 -0.57 -11.01 -4.58
CA PHE A 62 0.83 -11.41 -4.58
C PHE A 62 1.67 -10.55 -5.54
N ASP A 63 1.18 -10.33 -6.75
CA ASP A 63 1.89 -9.54 -7.77
C ASP A 63 2.00 -8.06 -7.37
N SER A 64 0.98 -7.51 -6.70
CA SER A 64 1.04 -6.14 -6.17
C SER A 64 2.10 -5.98 -5.08
N HIS A 65 2.29 -7.00 -4.23
CA HIS A 65 3.36 -7.02 -3.22
C HIS A 65 4.75 -7.03 -3.87
N MET A 66 4.95 -7.86 -4.89
CA MET A 66 6.21 -7.91 -5.65
C MET A 66 6.50 -6.55 -6.30
N MET A 67 5.51 -5.94 -6.94
CA MET A 67 5.66 -4.62 -7.57
C MET A 67 5.94 -3.53 -6.53
N ALA A 68 5.24 -3.53 -5.39
CA ALA A 68 5.49 -2.57 -4.31
C ALA A 68 6.92 -2.65 -3.78
N LEU A 69 7.41 -3.86 -3.51
CA LEU A 69 8.78 -4.06 -3.04
C LEU A 69 9.81 -3.59 -4.05
N SER A 70 9.62 -3.90 -5.34
CA SER A 70 10.52 -3.47 -6.44
C SER A 70 10.56 -1.96 -6.61
N LEU A 71 9.45 -1.26 -6.35
CA LEU A 71 9.33 0.19 -6.47
C LEU A 71 9.61 0.95 -5.15
N ASN A 72 10.10 0.26 -4.13
CA ASN A 72 10.36 0.84 -2.80
C ASN A 72 9.11 1.44 -2.13
N LEU A 73 7.95 0.85 -2.36
CA LEU A 73 6.67 1.26 -1.79
C LEU A 73 6.29 0.41 -0.58
N GLY A 74 5.30 0.87 0.17
CA GLY A 74 4.65 0.09 1.20
C GLY A 74 3.74 -1.00 0.63
N VAL A 75 3.34 -1.93 1.48
CA VAL A 75 2.43 -3.03 1.13
C VAL A 75 1.25 -3.02 2.10
N ARG A 76 0.03 -3.04 1.56
CA ARG A 76 -1.17 -3.38 2.31
C ARG A 76 -1.51 -4.85 2.08
N ILE A 77 -1.78 -5.58 3.17
CA ILE A 77 -1.99 -7.03 3.15
C ILE A 77 -3.06 -7.44 4.17
N GLY A 78 -3.96 -8.33 3.77
CA GLY A 78 -4.96 -8.88 4.66
C GLY A 78 -5.93 -9.82 3.93
N LEU A 79 -6.70 -10.59 4.72
CA LEU A 79 -7.73 -11.49 4.20
C LEU A 79 -8.90 -10.76 3.54
N GLU A 80 -9.11 -9.49 3.84
CA GLU A 80 -10.14 -8.67 3.20
C GLU A 80 -9.86 -8.45 1.70
N ASP A 81 -8.57 -8.49 1.31
CA ASP A 81 -8.14 -8.32 -0.07
C ASP A 81 -8.05 -9.66 -0.82
N ASN A 82 -7.67 -10.75 -0.14
CA ASN A 82 -7.59 -12.10 -0.72
C ASN A 82 -7.64 -13.18 0.35
N THR A 83 -8.54 -14.13 0.18
CA THR A 83 -8.74 -15.27 1.09
C THR A 83 -7.94 -16.52 0.71
N TRP A 84 -7.22 -16.50 -0.42
CA TRP A 84 -6.44 -17.61 -0.91
C TRP A 84 -4.94 -17.36 -0.85
N PHE A 85 -4.18 -18.38 -0.43
CA PHE A 85 -2.73 -18.27 -0.36
C PHE A 85 -2.06 -18.49 -1.72
N ASP A 86 -2.59 -19.39 -2.53
CA ASP A 86 -2.09 -19.77 -3.84
C ASP A 86 -3.00 -19.28 -4.98
N ARG A 87 -2.44 -19.23 -6.19
CA ARG A 87 -3.15 -18.75 -7.39
C ARG A 87 -4.29 -19.68 -7.80
N ASP A 88 -4.11 -20.98 -7.58
CA ASP A 88 -5.07 -22.02 -7.98
C ASP A 88 -6.22 -22.16 -6.99
N ARG A 89 -6.21 -21.38 -5.90
CA ARG A 89 -7.23 -21.36 -4.85
C ARG A 89 -7.46 -22.72 -4.19
N ASN A 90 -6.38 -23.49 -4.01
CA ASN A 90 -6.41 -24.79 -3.33
C ASN A 90 -6.15 -24.66 -1.82
N ARG A 91 -5.44 -23.61 -1.41
CA ARG A 91 -5.04 -23.39 -0.02
C ARG A 91 -5.60 -22.07 0.52
N PRO A 92 -6.52 -22.11 1.50
CA PRO A 92 -6.98 -20.91 2.18
C PRO A 92 -5.82 -20.17 2.85
N ALA A 93 -5.87 -18.85 2.84
CA ALA A 93 -4.92 -18.01 3.54
C ALA A 93 -5.36 -17.76 4.99
N THR A 94 -4.40 -17.38 5.81
CA THR A 94 -4.62 -16.70 7.09
C THR A 94 -3.79 -15.42 7.08
N ASN A 95 -4.15 -14.43 7.90
CA ASN A 95 -3.32 -13.23 8.03
C ASN A 95 -1.86 -13.58 8.39
N LEU A 96 -1.66 -14.59 9.24
CA LEU A 96 -0.32 -15.05 9.63
C LEU A 96 0.45 -15.61 8.43
N THR A 97 -0.16 -16.47 7.59
CA THR A 97 0.51 -17.03 6.42
C THR A 97 0.83 -15.98 5.38
N LEU A 98 -0.06 -15.00 5.18
CA LEU A 98 0.17 -13.87 4.29
C LEU A 98 1.34 -13.00 4.77
N LEU A 99 1.37 -12.65 6.06
CA LEU A 99 2.45 -11.87 6.68
C LEU A 99 3.80 -12.60 6.60
N LYS A 100 3.85 -13.90 6.91
CA LYS A 100 5.09 -14.69 6.78
C LYS A 100 5.61 -14.68 5.35
N ARG A 101 4.73 -14.82 4.35
CA ARG A 101 5.10 -14.71 2.94
C ARG A 101 5.67 -13.33 2.60
N LEU A 102 5.01 -12.26 3.04
CA LEU A 102 5.50 -10.91 2.81
C LEU A 102 6.87 -10.68 3.44
N HIS A 103 7.08 -11.12 4.69
CA HIS A 103 8.38 -10.98 5.35
C HIS A 103 9.50 -11.73 4.62
N ALA A 104 9.23 -12.93 4.11
CA ALA A 104 10.19 -13.66 3.28
C ALA A 104 10.54 -12.91 1.98
N LEU A 105 9.56 -12.30 1.33
CA LEU A 105 9.78 -11.46 0.14
C LEU A 105 10.58 -10.19 0.48
N MET A 106 10.33 -9.58 1.63
CA MET A 106 11.08 -8.42 2.11
C MET A 106 12.54 -8.77 2.37
N GLU A 107 12.81 -9.90 3.00
CA GLU A 107 14.17 -10.40 3.25
C GLU A 107 14.93 -10.60 1.93
N LEU A 108 14.32 -11.31 0.95
CA LEU A 108 14.90 -11.55 -0.37
C LEU A 108 15.16 -10.26 -1.17
N SER A 109 14.35 -9.22 -0.95
CA SER A 109 14.49 -7.92 -1.61
C SER A 109 15.26 -6.89 -0.76
N GLU A 110 15.95 -7.34 0.31
CA GLU A 110 16.76 -6.50 1.22
C GLU A 110 15.97 -5.33 1.82
N ARG A 111 14.64 -5.51 2.00
CA ARG A 111 13.76 -4.50 2.57
C ARG A 111 13.54 -4.72 4.06
N LYS A 112 13.47 -3.64 4.80
CA LYS A 112 13.19 -3.66 6.24
C LYS A 112 11.78 -3.17 6.54
N LEU A 113 11.18 -3.74 7.58
CA LEU A 113 9.91 -3.26 8.10
C LEU A 113 10.13 -1.92 8.82
N CYS A 114 9.30 -0.95 8.51
CA CYS A 114 9.23 0.30 9.25
C CYS A 114 8.68 0.02 10.66
N THR A 115 9.38 0.45 11.68
CA THR A 115 8.90 0.34 13.07
C THR A 115 7.78 1.36 13.34
N ALA A 116 6.98 1.10 14.38
CA ALA A 116 5.95 2.05 14.82
C ALA A 116 6.54 3.42 15.18
N LYS A 117 7.76 3.44 15.75
CA LYS A 117 8.47 4.69 16.07
C LYS A 117 8.83 5.46 14.81
N GLU A 118 9.50 4.81 13.85
CA GLU A 118 9.87 5.43 12.57
C GLU A 118 8.62 5.94 11.82
N PHE A 119 7.53 5.16 11.80
CA PHE A 119 6.27 5.60 11.19
C PHE A 119 5.69 6.84 11.87
N GLY A 120 5.76 6.91 13.20
CA GLY A 120 5.36 8.11 13.96
C GLY A 120 6.22 9.32 13.65
N GLU A 121 7.55 9.15 13.52
CA GLU A 121 8.49 10.22 13.17
C GLU A 121 8.27 10.77 11.75
N MET A 122 7.63 10.00 10.86
CA MET A 122 7.18 10.47 9.54
C MET A 122 5.98 11.44 9.61
N GLY A 123 5.43 11.71 10.81
CA GLY A 123 4.34 12.65 11.02
C GLY A 123 2.93 12.07 10.99
N PHE A 124 2.78 10.72 11.00
CA PHE A 124 1.47 10.07 10.97
C PHE A 124 0.78 9.93 12.33
N TYR A 125 1.49 10.19 13.43
CA TYR A 125 0.86 10.29 14.74
C TYR A 125 0.57 11.74 15.05
N ASN A 126 -0.66 12.04 15.46
CA ASN A 126 -0.98 13.40 15.87
C ASN A 126 -0.22 13.75 17.17
N SER A 127 0.15 15.02 17.30
CA SER A 127 0.90 15.57 18.45
C SER A 127 0.20 15.41 19.82
N HIS A 128 -1.08 15.05 19.81
CA HIS A 128 -1.89 14.85 21.02
C HIS A 128 -1.91 13.39 21.49
N ARG A 129 -1.37 12.46 20.70
CA ARG A 129 -1.28 11.06 21.08
C ARG A 129 0.01 10.82 21.87
N ASN A 130 -0.04 11.08 23.18
CA ASN A 130 1.00 10.63 24.09
C ASN A 130 1.02 9.10 24.06
N LEU A 131 2.01 8.53 23.42
CA LEU A 131 2.33 7.11 23.56
C LEU A 131 2.86 6.92 24.97
N LYS A 132 2.00 6.42 25.87
CA LYS A 132 2.41 5.95 27.21
C LYS A 132 3.06 4.60 27.08
#